data_76d92bb5a7c30e9c408ad1ab5e0ea0bc
#
_entry.id   76d92bb5a7c30e9c408ad1ab5e0ea0bc
#
_cell.length_a   1.000
_cell.length_b   1.000
_cell.length_c   1.000
_cell.angle_alpha   90.00
_cell.angle_beta   90.00
_cell.angle_gamma   90.00
#
_symmetry.space_group_name_H-M   'P 1'
#
loop_
_entity.id
_entity.type
_entity.pdbx_description
1 polymer ?
#
loop_
_entity_poly.entity_id
_entity_poly.type
_entity_poly.pdbx_seq_one_letter_code
_entity_poly.pdbx_strand_id
1 'polypeptide(L)'
;MINFSNVSLIYPTSTKTILEDLSFSIVEGELVLVIGSTGTGKTSLLQLINGLVPHHTGGILAGDITVDGISTKLVRPGELAHLVGIVGQNPSQGFVTDTVEEELAFGMEALNLAPDLMRKRVEEILDLLALAHLRNRAISTLSGGEQQRVAIGSALVMHPKVLVLDEPTSALDPIAAEEVLSILHRLVHDLSLTVVIAEHRLERVIGFADRIIHIAGDGNAKIDLPETILKNADIAPPIVHLARALGLSDVGLSVRDVRRMTETIRDTGKDVENVLHTLGDERILAKDLTIKYGSQVVLKSLNVSVRAGEIVALMGRNGAGKSSLLTALVGLQKPTSGTSHICGKASNDLKGSVRREAVGFIPQEPSDLLYGQSVVGECSQGDKDNQIATGTTFALLQRIVPSISPNTHPRDLSEGQRLALALSIVLSAQPQVLILDEPTRGLDYQSKALLIGLLQNYSRELGRCVLIATHDVELVAELADRVIFLADGEIVADGPTLDILLSSPAFAPQVAKVMSPRRWLTVADVIAAMES
;
A
#
# COMPACT_ATOMS: atom_id res chain seq x y z
N MET A 1 10.70 27.34 7.22
CA MET A 1 9.86 27.25 6.01
C MET A 1 8.39 26.98 6.37
N ILE A 2 8.04 25.88 7.04
CA ILE A 2 6.68 25.60 7.53
C ILE A 2 6.69 25.67 9.05
N ASN A 3 5.73 26.39 9.68
CA ASN A 3 5.63 26.49 11.13
C ASN A 3 4.21 26.13 11.58
N PHE A 4 4.12 25.26 12.57
CA PHE A 4 2.91 24.94 13.32
C PHE A 4 2.99 25.60 14.68
N SER A 5 1.96 26.36 15.08
CA SER A 5 1.90 27.11 16.33
C SER A 5 0.61 26.78 17.08
N ASN A 6 0.70 25.91 18.09
CA ASN A 6 -0.41 25.44 18.94
C ASN A 6 -1.62 24.95 18.13
N VAL A 7 -1.36 24.14 17.09
CA VAL A 7 -2.36 23.71 16.13
C VAL A 7 -3.18 22.56 16.69
N SER A 8 -4.50 22.75 16.75
CA SER A 8 -5.45 21.68 17.08
C SER A 8 -6.58 21.63 16.06
N LEU A 9 -6.99 20.42 15.68
CA LEU A 9 -8.02 20.18 14.66
C LEU A 9 -9.10 19.21 15.15
N ILE A 10 -10.38 19.63 15.00
CA ILE A 10 -11.57 18.79 15.24
C ILE A 10 -12.46 18.87 14.01
N TYR A 11 -12.89 17.72 13.46
CA TYR A 11 -13.88 17.69 12.37
C TYR A 11 -15.31 17.81 12.92
N PRO A 12 -16.23 18.46 12.18
CA PRO A 12 -17.59 18.73 12.65
C PRO A 12 -18.41 17.48 13.04
N THR A 13 -18.08 16.33 12.41
CA THR A 13 -18.75 15.04 12.66
C THR A 13 -18.09 14.22 13.77
N SER A 14 -16.99 14.70 14.35
CA SER A 14 -16.22 14.01 15.38
C SER A 14 -16.27 14.78 16.70
N THR A 15 -16.34 14.07 17.80
CA THR A 15 -16.13 14.61 19.14
C THR A 15 -14.68 14.50 19.60
N LYS A 16 -13.86 13.78 18.83
CA LYS A 16 -12.44 13.54 19.12
C LYS A 16 -11.55 14.55 18.39
N THR A 17 -10.62 15.18 19.10
CA THR A 17 -9.55 15.95 18.52
C THR A 17 -8.65 15.03 17.70
N ILE A 18 -8.42 15.37 16.43
CA ILE A 18 -7.59 14.57 15.52
C ILE A 18 -6.12 14.94 15.69
N LEU A 19 -5.83 16.24 15.82
CA LEU A 19 -4.48 16.78 16.09
C LEU A 19 -4.60 17.72 17.27
N GLU A 20 -3.69 17.63 18.24
CA GLU A 20 -3.79 18.36 19.49
C GLU A 20 -2.46 19.08 19.82
N ASP A 21 -2.55 20.41 19.94
CA ASP A 21 -1.47 21.34 20.38
C ASP A 21 -0.12 21.13 19.65
N LEU A 22 -0.17 21.00 18.33
CA LEU A 22 1.04 20.78 17.54
C LEU A 22 1.87 22.06 17.43
N SER A 23 3.13 22.00 17.86
CA SER A 23 4.07 23.13 17.78
C SER A 23 5.45 22.62 17.34
N PHE A 24 5.78 22.82 16.06
CA PHE A 24 7.08 22.47 15.47
C PHE A 24 7.32 23.23 14.16
N SER A 25 8.53 23.14 13.63
CA SER A 25 8.89 23.75 12.35
C SER A 25 9.57 22.75 11.41
N ILE A 26 9.37 22.94 10.10
CA ILE A 26 10.09 22.24 9.02
C ILE A 26 10.96 23.28 8.33
N VAL A 27 12.23 22.95 8.15
CA VAL A 27 13.22 23.82 7.52
C VAL A 27 13.13 23.71 5.99
N GLU A 28 13.62 24.68 5.27
CA GLU A 28 13.70 24.66 3.80
C GLU A 28 14.66 23.57 3.33
N GLY A 29 14.29 22.84 2.26
CA GLY A 29 15.12 21.79 1.67
C GLY A 29 15.15 20.48 2.48
N GLU A 30 14.23 20.26 3.43
CA GLU A 30 14.11 18.98 4.15
C GLU A 30 13.11 18.04 3.48
N LEU A 31 13.42 16.73 3.50
CA LEU A 31 12.45 15.67 3.29
C LEU A 31 11.95 15.18 4.65
N VAL A 32 10.69 15.47 4.95
CA VAL A 32 10.06 15.10 6.23
C VAL A 32 9.04 13.99 6.00
N LEU A 33 9.25 12.85 6.68
CA LEU A 33 8.36 11.70 6.62
C LEU A 33 7.33 11.77 7.77
N VAL A 34 6.04 11.71 7.43
CA VAL A 34 4.94 11.65 8.40
C VAL A 34 4.53 10.20 8.60
N ILE A 35 4.64 9.70 9.83
CA ILE A 35 4.26 8.33 10.20
C ILE A 35 3.16 8.34 11.28
N GLY A 36 2.40 7.27 11.33
CA GLY A 36 1.31 7.05 12.29
C GLY A 36 0.36 5.97 11.75
N SER A 37 -0.40 5.33 12.64
CA SER A 37 -1.42 4.36 12.26
C SER A 37 -2.50 4.99 11.39
N THR A 38 -3.31 4.17 10.72
CA THR A 38 -4.43 4.67 9.92
C THR A 38 -5.43 5.43 10.81
N GLY A 39 -5.86 6.61 10.34
CA GLY A 39 -6.81 7.45 11.07
C GLY A 39 -6.21 8.34 12.16
N THR A 40 -4.88 8.39 12.34
CA THR A 40 -4.22 9.30 13.32
C THR A 40 -4.13 10.75 12.86
N GLY A 41 -4.50 11.07 11.61
CA GLY A 41 -4.50 12.46 11.12
C GLY A 41 -3.36 12.82 10.17
N LYS A 42 -2.63 11.85 9.59
CA LYS A 42 -1.55 12.10 8.61
C LYS A 42 -2.03 12.96 7.44
N THR A 43 -3.06 12.50 6.73
CA THR A 43 -3.70 13.25 5.62
C THR A 43 -4.19 14.62 6.08
N SER A 44 -4.77 14.73 7.28
CA SER A 44 -5.23 16.01 7.85
C SER A 44 -4.06 16.98 8.08
N LEU A 45 -2.93 16.50 8.61
CA LEU A 45 -1.71 17.30 8.76
C LEU A 45 -1.20 17.80 7.41
N LEU A 46 -1.17 16.92 6.39
CA LEU A 46 -0.78 17.29 5.04
C LEU A 46 -1.73 18.36 4.45
N GLN A 47 -3.04 18.20 4.63
CA GLN A 47 -4.06 19.13 4.16
C GLN A 47 -4.07 20.48 4.89
N LEU A 48 -3.56 20.54 6.10
CA LEU A 48 -3.33 21.81 6.80
C LEU A 48 -2.21 22.64 6.16
N ILE A 49 -1.17 21.98 5.62
CA ILE A 49 -0.04 22.69 4.98
C ILE A 49 -0.46 23.39 3.69
N ASN A 50 -1.40 22.81 2.93
CA ASN A 50 -1.89 23.42 1.68
C ASN A 50 -3.21 24.17 1.82
N GLY A 51 -3.75 24.29 3.03
CA GLY A 51 -4.98 25.02 3.33
C GLY A 51 -6.29 24.33 2.91
N LEU A 52 -6.26 23.08 2.41
CA LEU A 52 -7.50 22.32 2.14
C LEU A 52 -8.32 22.13 3.43
N VAL A 53 -7.67 21.97 4.56
CA VAL A 53 -8.26 22.09 5.89
C VAL A 53 -7.92 23.49 6.43
N PRO A 54 -8.87 24.31 6.86
CA PRO A 54 -10.33 24.04 6.98
C PRO A 54 -11.17 24.44 5.77
N HIS A 55 -10.58 25.03 4.70
CA HIS A 55 -11.31 25.72 3.64
C HIS A 55 -12.21 24.83 2.79
N HIS A 56 -11.79 23.59 2.55
CA HIS A 56 -12.53 22.65 1.66
C HIS A 56 -13.21 21.52 2.44
N THR A 57 -12.49 20.88 3.34
CA THR A 57 -13.02 19.73 4.10
C THR A 57 -13.76 20.15 5.36
N GLY A 58 -13.72 21.45 5.71
CA GLY A 58 -14.22 21.96 6.98
C GLY A 58 -13.30 21.58 8.15
N GLY A 59 -13.75 21.86 9.37
CA GLY A 59 -13.02 21.60 10.60
C GLY A 59 -12.91 22.86 11.48
N ILE A 60 -12.80 22.65 12.77
CA ILE A 60 -12.51 23.71 13.75
C ILE A 60 -11.00 23.67 13.98
N LEU A 61 -10.32 24.70 13.50
CA LEU A 61 -8.87 24.84 13.58
C LEU A 61 -8.50 25.91 14.61
N ALA A 62 -7.82 25.51 15.68
CA ALA A 62 -7.14 26.41 16.63
C ALA A 62 -5.66 26.52 16.25
N GLY A 63 -5.01 27.60 16.71
CA GLY A 63 -3.62 27.87 16.34
C GLY A 63 -3.48 28.40 14.91
N ASP A 64 -2.25 28.36 14.40
CA ASP A 64 -1.92 28.82 13.05
C ASP A 64 -0.84 27.96 12.39
N ILE A 65 -0.95 27.80 11.06
CA ILE A 65 0.06 27.17 10.22
C ILE A 65 0.54 28.20 9.21
N THR A 66 1.84 28.42 9.14
CA THR A 66 2.42 29.32 8.15
C THR A 66 3.37 28.57 7.23
N VAL A 67 3.29 28.87 5.94
CA VAL A 67 4.24 28.41 4.92
C VAL A 67 4.87 29.66 4.29
N ASP A 68 6.18 29.78 4.39
CA ASP A 68 6.95 30.97 3.97
C ASP A 68 6.37 32.28 4.55
N GLY A 69 5.90 32.23 5.81
CA GLY A 69 5.29 33.36 6.51
C GLY A 69 3.82 33.63 6.17
N ILE A 70 3.22 32.90 5.23
CA ILE A 70 1.82 33.05 4.83
C ILE A 70 0.96 32.04 5.60
N SER A 71 -0.07 32.52 6.33
CA SER A 71 -1.00 31.67 7.07
C SER A 71 -1.92 30.90 6.11
N THR A 72 -1.88 29.57 6.17
CA THR A 72 -2.73 28.69 5.36
C THR A 72 -4.20 28.73 5.79
N LYS A 73 -4.47 29.20 7.02
CA LYS A 73 -5.82 29.41 7.56
C LYS A 73 -6.51 30.63 6.95
N LEU A 74 -5.74 31.64 6.56
CA LEU A 74 -6.28 32.93 6.06
C LEU A 74 -6.34 33.03 4.54
N VAL A 75 -5.57 32.23 3.83
CA VAL A 75 -5.42 32.25 2.36
C VAL A 75 -6.06 31.00 1.76
N ARG A 76 -6.76 31.17 0.63
CA ARG A 76 -7.41 30.03 -0.05
C ARG A 76 -6.39 29.09 -0.70
N PRO A 77 -6.65 27.77 -0.77
CA PRO A 77 -5.73 26.80 -1.37
C PRO A 77 -5.24 27.14 -2.77
N GLY A 78 -6.12 27.69 -3.65
CA GLY A 78 -5.74 28.10 -5.01
C GLY A 78 -4.72 29.25 -5.04
N GLU A 79 -4.74 30.13 -4.03
CA GLU A 79 -3.77 31.23 -3.90
C GLU A 79 -2.42 30.72 -3.36
N LEU A 80 -2.42 29.56 -2.67
CA LEU A 80 -1.22 28.89 -2.18
C LEU A 80 -0.56 27.96 -3.19
N ALA A 81 -1.19 27.71 -4.36
CA ALA A 81 -0.72 26.75 -5.34
C ALA A 81 0.70 27.04 -5.90
N HIS A 82 1.12 28.32 -5.90
CA HIS A 82 2.49 28.73 -6.24
C HIS A 82 3.51 28.47 -5.13
N LEU A 83 3.04 28.15 -3.93
CA LEU A 83 3.88 27.93 -2.75
C LEU A 83 3.87 26.46 -2.32
N VAL A 84 2.71 25.80 -2.39
CA VAL A 84 2.51 24.41 -1.94
C VAL A 84 1.85 23.59 -3.04
N GLY A 85 2.59 22.63 -3.60
CA GLY A 85 2.05 21.59 -4.46
C GLY A 85 1.57 20.40 -3.61
N ILE A 86 0.48 19.76 -4.03
CA ILE A 86 -0.05 18.56 -3.36
C ILE A 86 -0.29 17.45 -4.36
N VAL A 87 0.05 16.22 -3.95
CA VAL A 87 -0.30 14.98 -4.66
C VAL A 87 -1.01 14.06 -3.68
N GLY A 88 -2.25 13.71 -3.97
CA GLY A 88 -3.06 12.81 -3.14
C GLY A 88 -2.73 11.35 -3.34
N GLN A 89 -3.34 10.50 -2.51
CA GLN A 89 -3.12 9.05 -2.48
C GLN A 89 -3.47 8.35 -3.82
N ASN A 90 -4.49 8.82 -4.52
CA ASN A 90 -4.90 8.27 -5.81
C ASN A 90 -4.71 9.32 -6.92
N PRO A 91 -3.64 9.26 -7.72
CA PRO A 91 -3.37 10.24 -8.77
C PRO A 91 -4.50 10.36 -9.80
N SER A 92 -5.14 9.24 -10.15
CA SER A 92 -6.18 9.21 -11.19
C SER A 92 -7.44 10.03 -10.83
N GLN A 93 -7.68 10.27 -9.54
CA GLN A 93 -8.79 11.11 -9.09
C GLN A 93 -8.50 12.62 -9.20
N GLY A 94 -7.24 12.98 -9.34
CA GLY A 94 -6.80 14.38 -9.48
C GLY A 94 -6.70 14.88 -10.92
N PHE A 95 -6.68 13.99 -11.90
CA PHE A 95 -6.54 14.38 -13.31
C PHE A 95 -7.83 15.00 -13.86
N VAL A 96 -7.66 16.09 -14.60
CA VAL A 96 -8.74 16.87 -15.17
C VAL A 96 -8.79 16.73 -16.69
N THR A 97 -7.65 16.47 -17.33
CA THR A 97 -7.48 16.39 -18.77
C THR A 97 -7.20 14.99 -19.26
N ASP A 98 -7.20 14.79 -20.59
CA ASP A 98 -7.05 13.46 -21.18
C ASP A 98 -5.59 13.08 -21.47
N THR A 99 -4.70 14.05 -21.71
CA THR A 99 -3.30 13.80 -22.10
C THR A 99 -2.30 14.36 -21.11
N VAL A 100 -1.08 13.82 -21.11
CA VAL A 100 0.01 14.23 -20.20
C VAL A 100 0.34 15.71 -20.36
N GLU A 101 0.48 16.22 -21.60
CA GLU A 101 0.83 17.62 -21.85
C GLU A 101 -0.26 18.58 -21.36
N GLU A 102 -1.53 18.26 -21.64
CA GLU A 102 -2.67 19.07 -21.19
C GLU A 102 -2.76 19.10 -19.67
N GLU A 103 -2.53 17.98 -19.00
CA GLU A 103 -2.56 17.90 -17.55
C GLU A 103 -1.45 18.74 -16.89
N LEU A 104 -0.24 18.70 -17.44
CA LEU A 104 0.86 19.56 -16.98
C LEU A 104 0.56 21.06 -17.21
N ALA A 105 -0.13 21.41 -18.29
CA ALA A 105 -0.47 22.79 -18.61
C ALA A 105 -1.66 23.33 -17.80
N PHE A 106 -2.60 22.47 -17.39
CA PHE A 106 -3.91 22.83 -16.84
C PHE A 106 -3.84 23.83 -15.67
N GLY A 107 -3.00 23.58 -14.67
CA GLY A 107 -2.87 24.47 -13.51
C GLY A 107 -2.38 25.88 -13.87
N MET A 108 -1.48 25.97 -14.85
CA MET A 108 -0.95 27.23 -15.34
C MET A 108 -1.97 28.00 -16.20
N GLU A 109 -2.77 27.29 -16.99
CA GLU A 109 -3.89 27.88 -17.76
C GLU A 109 -4.95 28.44 -16.83
N ALA A 110 -5.32 27.71 -15.78
CA ALA A 110 -6.29 28.15 -14.77
C ALA A 110 -5.86 29.46 -14.06
N LEU A 111 -4.54 29.69 -13.94
CA LEU A 111 -3.96 30.92 -13.39
C LEU A 111 -3.57 31.94 -14.47
N ASN A 112 -3.94 31.69 -15.73
CA ASN A 112 -3.73 32.60 -16.88
C ASN A 112 -2.25 33.01 -17.07
N LEU A 113 -1.31 32.06 -16.94
CA LEU A 113 0.11 32.29 -17.20
C LEU A 113 0.35 32.54 -18.72
N ALA A 114 1.43 33.26 -19.05
CA ALA A 114 1.80 33.52 -20.43
C ALA A 114 2.16 32.21 -21.19
N PRO A 115 1.71 31.99 -22.44
CA PRO A 115 1.92 30.75 -23.19
C PRO A 115 3.39 30.32 -23.31
N ASP A 116 4.30 31.27 -23.54
CA ASP A 116 5.74 30.97 -23.66
C ASP A 116 6.32 30.45 -22.34
N LEU A 117 5.86 30.99 -21.21
CA LEU A 117 6.27 30.51 -19.87
C LEU A 117 5.70 29.11 -19.60
N MET A 118 4.43 28.86 -19.95
CA MET A 118 3.80 27.56 -19.79
C MET A 118 4.55 26.50 -20.60
N ARG A 119 4.83 26.78 -21.88
CA ARG A 119 5.58 25.86 -22.73
C ARG A 119 6.95 25.51 -22.14
N LYS A 120 7.69 26.53 -21.68
CA LYS A 120 9.00 26.31 -21.06
C LYS A 120 8.91 25.39 -19.83
N ARG A 121 7.95 25.65 -18.93
CA ARG A 121 7.77 24.86 -17.71
C ARG A 121 7.33 23.42 -18.00
N VAL A 122 6.45 23.23 -19.00
CA VAL A 122 6.02 21.88 -19.41
C VAL A 122 7.23 21.08 -19.92
N GLU A 123 8.09 21.67 -20.80
CA GLU A 123 9.31 20.99 -21.28
C GLU A 123 10.24 20.64 -20.13
N GLU A 124 10.47 21.56 -19.21
CA GLU A 124 11.30 21.35 -18.02
C GLU A 124 10.81 20.17 -17.17
N ILE A 125 9.51 20.08 -16.91
CA ILE A 125 8.90 19.00 -16.13
C ILE A 125 8.92 17.67 -16.88
N LEU A 126 8.65 17.68 -18.19
CA LEU A 126 8.73 16.47 -19.02
C LEU A 126 10.13 15.84 -18.97
N ASP A 127 11.17 16.67 -19.02
CA ASP A 127 12.56 16.21 -18.94
C ASP A 127 12.92 15.77 -17.51
N LEU A 128 12.56 16.57 -16.50
CA LEU A 128 12.87 16.31 -15.09
C LEU A 128 12.31 14.97 -14.60
N LEU A 129 11.10 14.64 -15.04
CA LEU A 129 10.36 13.43 -14.64
C LEU A 129 10.42 12.29 -15.67
N ALA A 130 11.23 12.45 -16.73
CA ALA A 130 11.36 11.48 -17.83
C ALA A 130 10.00 11.13 -18.49
N LEU A 131 9.15 12.13 -18.72
CA LEU A 131 7.81 12.00 -19.31
C LEU A 131 7.74 12.39 -20.79
N ALA A 132 8.83 12.89 -21.39
CA ALA A 132 8.84 13.43 -22.76
C ALA A 132 8.27 12.46 -23.80
N HIS A 133 8.55 11.16 -23.68
CA HIS A 133 8.04 10.11 -24.58
C HIS A 133 6.54 9.79 -24.38
N LEU A 134 5.93 10.29 -23.30
CA LEU A 134 4.52 10.09 -22.95
C LEU A 134 3.67 11.34 -23.23
N ARG A 135 4.25 12.45 -23.69
CA ARG A 135 3.63 13.76 -23.86
C ARG A 135 2.19 13.73 -24.40
N ASN A 136 1.99 13.07 -25.53
CA ASN A 136 0.70 13.00 -26.22
C ASN A 136 -0.11 11.74 -25.86
N ARG A 137 0.31 11.01 -24.86
CA ARG A 137 -0.34 9.76 -24.48
C ARG A 137 -1.54 10.04 -23.59
N ALA A 138 -2.61 9.27 -23.78
CA ALA A 138 -3.78 9.37 -22.91
C ALA A 138 -3.43 8.85 -21.50
N ILE A 139 -3.77 9.65 -20.47
CA ILE A 139 -3.45 9.35 -19.05
C ILE A 139 -4.03 8.02 -18.61
N SER A 140 -5.23 7.66 -19.10
CA SER A 140 -5.88 6.38 -18.81
C SER A 140 -5.12 5.14 -19.31
N THR A 141 -4.14 5.32 -20.21
CA THR A 141 -3.32 4.24 -20.76
C THR A 141 -1.96 4.09 -20.06
N LEU A 142 -1.65 4.99 -19.12
CA LEU A 142 -0.39 5.01 -18.39
C LEU A 142 -0.40 3.96 -17.27
N SER A 143 0.79 3.42 -16.96
CA SER A 143 1.02 2.64 -15.75
C SER A 143 0.87 3.50 -14.49
N GLY A 144 0.63 2.87 -13.33
CA GLY A 144 0.51 3.60 -12.06
C GLY A 144 1.73 4.48 -11.73
N GLY A 145 2.94 4.02 -12.02
CA GLY A 145 4.16 4.80 -11.83
C GLY A 145 4.27 5.99 -12.78
N GLU A 146 3.84 5.83 -14.05
CA GLU A 146 3.76 6.95 -15.00
C GLU A 146 2.70 7.96 -14.57
N GLN A 147 1.51 7.51 -14.14
CA GLN A 147 0.47 8.40 -13.60
C GLN A 147 0.96 9.17 -12.37
N GLN A 148 1.67 8.50 -11.45
CA GLN A 148 2.25 9.15 -10.29
C GLN A 148 3.24 10.25 -10.67
N ARG A 149 4.12 9.99 -11.64
CA ARG A 149 5.06 11.01 -12.15
C ARG A 149 4.32 12.19 -12.81
N VAL A 150 3.24 11.93 -13.55
CA VAL A 150 2.39 13.01 -14.12
C VAL A 150 1.77 13.85 -13.00
N ALA A 151 1.21 13.24 -11.97
CA ALA A 151 0.61 13.96 -10.84
C ALA A 151 1.66 14.81 -10.08
N ILE A 152 2.86 14.26 -9.87
CA ILE A 152 3.99 15.03 -9.29
C ILE A 152 4.35 16.20 -10.24
N GLY A 153 4.38 15.96 -11.55
CA GLY A 153 4.65 16.99 -12.55
C GLY A 153 3.64 18.12 -12.54
N SER A 154 2.35 17.79 -12.46
CA SER A 154 1.25 18.78 -12.38
C SER A 154 1.34 19.65 -11.13
N ALA A 155 1.86 19.09 -10.03
CA ALA A 155 2.13 19.88 -8.81
C ALA A 155 3.40 20.74 -8.95
N LEU A 156 4.46 20.21 -9.59
CA LEU A 156 5.77 20.89 -9.72
C LEU A 156 5.79 22.01 -10.76
N VAL A 157 4.95 21.93 -11.79
CA VAL A 157 4.94 22.93 -12.90
C VAL A 157 4.66 24.35 -12.43
N MET A 158 4.06 24.50 -11.26
CA MET A 158 3.85 25.80 -10.59
C MET A 158 5.09 26.34 -9.89
N HIS A 159 6.19 25.57 -9.84
CA HIS A 159 7.42 25.87 -9.10
C HIS A 159 7.18 26.13 -7.61
N PRO A 160 6.48 25.23 -6.91
CA PRO A 160 6.21 25.39 -5.49
C PRO A 160 7.51 25.30 -4.69
N LYS A 161 7.52 25.89 -3.49
CA LYS A 161 8.61 25.74 -2.51
C LYS A 161 8.43 24.51 -1.63
N VAL A 162 7.20 24.03 -1.49
CA VAL A 162 6.82 22.85 -0.71
C VAL A 162 6.05 21.88 -1.60
N LEU A 163 6.40 20.59 -1.54
CA LEU A 163 5.65 19.51 -2.15
C LEU A 163 5.12 18.59 -1.05
N VAL A 164 3.82 18.41 -1.02
CA VAL A 164 3.12 17.54 -0.06
C VAL A 164 2.62 16.30 -0.80
N LEU A 165 2.95 15.12 -0.28
CA LEU A 165 2.63 13.84 -0.92
C LEU A 165 1.95 12.90 0.07
N ASP A 166 0.76 12.43 -0.26
CA ASP A 166 0.02 11.48 0.56
C ASP A 166 0.10 10.08 -0.09
N GLU A 167 0.89 9.20 0.50
CA GLU A 167 1.15 7.82 0.08
C GLU A 167 1.50 7.64 -1.42
N PRO A 168 2.49 8.39 -1.94
CA PRO A 168 2.78 8.38 -3.38
C PRO A 168 3.31 7.05 -3.91
N THR A 169 3.69 6.10 -3.05
CA THR A 169 4.21 4.80 -3.50
C THR A 169 3.27 3.62 -3.23
N SER A 170 2.08 3.85 -2.65
CA SER A 170 1.18 2.80 -2.17
C SER A 170 0.68 1.84 -3.27
N ALA A 171 0.45 2.37 -4.49
CA ALA A 171 -0.05 1.61 -5.64
C ALA A 171 1.06 1.13 -6.60
N LEU A 172 2.34 1.39 -6.27
CA LEU A 172 3.46 1.15 -7.15
C LEU A 172 4.16 -0.19 -6.81
N ASP A 173 4.62 -0.88 -7.85
CA ASP A 173 5.56 -1.97 -7.65
C ASP A 173 6.91 -1.43 -7.12
N PRO A 174 7.79 -2.29 -6.58
CA PRO A 174 9.03 -1.85 -5.94
C PRO A 174 9.93 -0.98 -6.83
N ILE A 175 10.00 -1.28 -8.12
CA ILE A 175 10.86 -0.56 -9.07
C ILE A 175 10.29 0.83 -9.34
N ALA A 176 9.00 0.93 -9.67
CA ALA A 176 8.34 2.21 -9.90
C ALA A 176 8.35 3.12 -8.65
N ALA A 177 8.22 2.52 -7.45
CA ALA A 177 8.32 3.25 -6.19
C ALA A 177 9.74 3.83 -5.98
N GLU A 178 10.79 3.04 -6.25
CA GLU A 178 12.18 3.48 -6.13
C GLU A 178 12.50 4.61 -7.14
N GLU A 179 11.97 4.54 -8.37
CA GLU A 179 12.09 5.63 -9.35
C GLU A 179 11.48 6.94 -8.83
N VAL A 180 10.26 6.89 -8.30
CA VAL A 180 9.57 8.07 -7.74
C VAL A 180 10.36 8.65 -6.56
N LEU A 181 10.80 7.80 -5.62
CA LEU A 181 11.58 8.25 -4.46
C LEU A 181 12.93 8.84 -4.85
N SER A 182 13.61 8.27 -5.86
CA SER A 182 14.86 8.81 -6.38
C SER A 182 14.68 10.19 -7.02
N ILE A 183 13.53 10.42 -7.68
CA ILE A 183 13.16 11.74 -8.19
C ILE A 183 12.96 12.72 -7.03
N LEU A 184 12.19 12.35 -6.00
CA LEU A 184 11.93 13.20 -4.83
C LEU A 184 13.24 13.56 -4.12
N HIS A 185 14.12 12.59 -3.92
CA HIS A 185 15.44 12.83 -3.35
C HIS A 185 16.24 13.87 -4.14
N ARG A 186 16.26 13.76 -5.47
CA ARG A 186 16.91 14.74 -6.34
C ARG A 186 16.29 16.13 -6.23
N LEU A 187 14.94 16.23 -6.17
CA LEU A 187 14.25 17.50 -6.01
C LEU A 187 14.63 18.21 -4.71
N VAL A 188 14.79 17.46 -3.61
CA VAL A 188 15.23 18.00 -2.32
C VAL A 188 16.68 18.46 -2.39
N HIS A 189 17.60 17.61 -2.84
CA HIS A 189 19.04 17.90 -2.76
C HIS A 189 19.52 18.88 -3.84
N ASP A 190 19.00 18.79 -5.07
CA ASP A 190 19.48 19.61 -6.18
C ASP A 190 18.71 20.94 -6.31
N LEU A 191 17.42 20.95 -5.93
CA LEU A 191 16.55 22.12 -6.09
C LEU A 191 16.13 22.75 -4.75
N SER A 192 16.59 22.21 -3.62
CA SER A 192 16.23 22.68 -2.26
C SER A 192 14.70 22.71 -2.03
N LEU A 193 13.96 21.83 -2.72
CA LEU A 193 12.52 21.71 -2.54
C LEU A 193 12.24 21.08 -1.16
N THR A 194 11.34 21.67 -0.39
CA THR A 194 10.88 21.07 0.87
C THR A 194 9.82 20.01 0.56
N VAL A 195 10.00 18.79 1.01
CA VAL A 195 9.07 17.68 0.76
C VAL A 195 8.50 17.16 2.06
N VAL A 196 7.16 17.07 2.15
CA VAL A 196 6.47 16.43 3.27
C VAL A 196 5.69 15.24 2.73
N ILE A 197 6.07 14.04 3.13
CA ILE A 197 5.52 12.79 2.59
C ILE A 197 4.91 11.96 3.72
N ALA A 198 3.66 11.48 3.56
CA ALA A 198 3.11 10.42 4.38
C ALA A 198 3.25 9.08 3.65
N GLU A 199 3.71 8.06 4.35
CA GLU A 199 3.85 6.71 3.80
C GLU A 199 3.57 5.63 4.84
N HIS A 200 3.03 4.50 4.36
CA HIS A 200 2.84 3.30 5.17
C HIS A 200 4.01 2.32 5.05
N ARG A 201 4.64 2.24 3.89
CA ARG A 201 5.80 1.36 3.64
C ARG A 201 7.10 2.09 3.95
N LEU A 202 7.41 2.18 5.25
CA LEU A 202 8.55 2.95 5.75
C LEU A 202 9.89 2.43 5.22
N GLU A 203 9.99 1.13 4.97
CA GLU A 203 11.17 0.48 4.41
C GLU A 203 11.65 1.07 3.09
N ARG A 204 10.77 1.76 2.36
CA ARG A 204 11.10 2.41 1.08
C ARG A 204 11.66 3.81 1.25
N VAL A 205 11.16 4.56 2.24
CA VAL A 205 11.33 6.03 2.34
C VAL A 205 12.29 6.44 3.44
N ILE A 206 12.42 5.62 4.49
CA ILE A 206 13.14 5.99 5.71
C ILE A 206 14.58 6.38 5.48
N GLY A 207 15.25 5.76 4.51
CA GLY A 207 16.64 6.08 4.16
C GLY A 207 16.85 7.42 3.48
N PHE A 208 15.76 8.10 3.08
CA PHE A 208 15.78 9.40 2.42
C PHE A 208 15.28 10.54 3.33
N ALA A 209 14.67 10.21 4.49
CA ALA A 209 14.05 11.19 5.36
C ALA A 209 15.10 11.88 6.24
N ASP A 210 15.11 13.22 6.24
CA ASP A 210 15.93 14.03 7.15
C ASP A 210 15.34 14.03 8.56
N ARG A 211 14.01 14.11 8.67
CA ARG A 211 13.28 14.04 9.95
C ARG A 211 11.97 13.27 9.80
N ILE A 212 11.46 12.80 10.91
CA ILE A 212 10.16 12.12 11.00
C ILE A 212 9.21 12.91 11.89
N ILE A 213 7.97 13.11 11.42
CA ILE A 213 6.83 13.49 12.24
C ILE A 213 6.07 12.22 12.59
N HIS A 214 6.08 11.82 13.86
CA HIS A 214 5.29 10.71 14.37
C HIS A 214 4.01 11.24 15.02
N ILE A 215 2.85 10.89 14.45
CA ILE A 215 1.53 11.22 15.00
C ILE A 215 1.04 10.02 15.80
N ALA A 216 0.97 10.20 17.12
CA ALA A 216 0.44 9.18 18.02
C ALA A 216 -1.10 9.14 17.94
N GLY A 217 -1.70 8.02 18.35
CA GLY A 217 -3.16 7.83 18.29
C GLY A 217 -3.98 8.72 19.23
N ASP A 218 -3.32 9.50 20.10
CA ASP A 218 -3.90 10.50 21.00
C ASP A 218 -3.99 11.91 20.40
N GLY A 219 -3.53 12.09 19.15
CA GLY A 219 -3.52 13.39 18.45
C GLY A 219 -2.23 14.19 18.62
N ASN A 220 -1.32 13.78 19.50
CA ASN A 220 -0.01 14.41 19.66
C ASN A 220 0.92 14.04 18.50
N ALA A 221 1.82 14.95 18.14
CA ALA A 221 2.87 14.67 17.17
C ALA A 221 4.24 15.12 17.69
N LYS A 222 5.26 14.34 17.35
CA LYS A 222 6.67 14.66 17.64
C LYS A 222 7.46 14.66 16.34
N ILE A 223 8.36 15.63 16.20
CA ILE A 223 9.29 15.70 15.09
C ILE A 223 10.72 15.59 15.60
N ASP A 224 11.50 14.67 15.05
CA ASP A 224 12.91 14.49 15.40
C ASP A 224 13.63 13.71 14.28
N LEU A 225 14.92 13.42 14.48
CA LEU A 225 15.70 12.55 13.63
C LEU A 225 15.08 11.14 13.55
N PRO A 226 15.18 10.46 12.40
CA PRO A 226 14.59 9.14 12.22
C PRO A 226 14.99 8.12 13.29
N GLU A 227 16.26 8.09 13.68
CA GLU A 227 16.78 7.17 14.70
C GLU A 227 16.14 7.43 16.07
N THR A 228 15.92 8.70 16.42
CA THR A 228 15.32 9.10 17.71
C THR A 228 13.85 8.66 17.78
N ILE A 229 13.09 8.95 16.74
CA ILE A 229 11.67 8.59 16.66
C ILE A 229 11.51 7.07 16.63
N LEU A 230 12.23 6.40 15.74
CA LEU A 230 12.08 4.97 15.51
C LEU A 230 12.64 4.09 16.63
N LYS A 231 13.37 4.64 17.57
CA LYS A 231 13.77 3.88 18.76
C LYS A 231 12.57 3.41 19.59
N ASN A 232 11.50 4.21 19.63
CA ASN A 232 10.34 3.97 20.49
C ASN A 232 8.98 3.99 19.76
N ALA A 233 8.94 4.35 18.47
CA ALA A 233 7.69 4.39 17.72
C ALA A 233 7.06 2.98 17.64
N ASP A 234 5.74 2.92 17.75
CA ASP A 234 4.94 1.70 17.58
C ASP A 234 4.96 1.18 16.14
N ILE A 235 5.23 2.09 15.20
CA ILE A 235 5.34 1.79 13.76
C ILE A 235 6.82 1.88 13.36
N ALA A 236 7.35 0.81 12.78
CA ALA A 236 8.72 0.76 12.31
C ALA A 236 8.89 -0.26 11.17
N PRO A 237 9.87 -0.08 10.27
CA PRO A 237 10.18 -1.08 9.24
C PRO A 237 10.84 -2.33 9.83
N PRO A 238 10.85 -3.47 9.10
CA PRO A 238 11.40 -4.74 9.59
C PRO A 238 12.84 -4.67 10.10
N ILE A 239 13.71 -3.88 9.47
CA ILE A 239 15.10 -3.70 9.94
C ILE A 239 15.20 -3.04 11.32
N VAL A 240 14.30 -2.09 11.62
CA VAL A 240 14.25 -1.46 12.95
C VAL A 240 13.69 -2.42 13.99
N HIS A 241 12.66 -3.21 13.63
CA HIS A 241 12.17 -4.29 14.50
C HIS A 241 13.28 -5.31 14.78
N LEU A 242 14.06 -5.68 13.79
CA LEU A 242 15.22 -6.55 13.96
C LEU A 242 16.25 -5.95 14.93
N ALA A 243 16.62 -4.68 14.74
CA ALA A 243 17.59 -4.01 15.60
C ALA A 243 17.12 -3.95 17.06
N ARG A 244 15.84 -3.65 17.28
CA ARG A 244 15.22 -3.64 18.62
C ARG A 244 15.20 -5.05 19.26
N ALA A 245 14.79 -6.08 18.49
CA ALA A 245 14.72 -7.45 18.95
C ALA A 245 16.09 -8.00 19.35
N LEU A 246 17.14 -7.57 18.67
CA LEU A 246 18.53 -7.93 18.97
C LEU A 246 19.17 -7.05 20.06
N GLY A 247 18.46 -6.06 20.60
CA GLY A 247 18.98 -5.16 21.63
C GLY A 247 20.15 -4.30 21.16
N LEU A 248 20.20 -3.97 19.87
CA LEU A 248 21.27 -3.12 19.31
C LEU A 248 21.18 -1.70 19.88
N SER A 249 22.33 -1.05 20.10
CA SER A 249 22.40 0.31 20.66
C SER A 249 21.74 1.36 19.77
N ASP A 250 21.84 1.15 18.46
CA ASP A 250 21.29 2.02 17.43
C ASP A 250 20.31 1.29 16.54
N VAL A 251 19.27 1.99 16.12
CA VAL A 251 18.35 1.52 15.10
C VAL A 251 18.92 1.93 13.73
N GLY A 252 19.51 1.02 13.00
CA GLY A 252 20.00 1.33 11.64
C GLY A 252 18.82 1.65 10.71
N LEU A 253 18.97 2.66 9.86
CA LEU A 253 17.95 3.08 8.89
C LEU A 253 18.09 2.38 7.53
N SER A 254 19.21 1.71 7.31
CA SER A 254 19.47 0.97 6.06
C SER A 254 19.88 -0.47 6.33
N VAL A 255 19.65 -1.32 5.33
CA VAL A 255 20.16 -2.72 5.32
C VAL A 255 21.65 -2.76 5.59
N ARG A 256 22.41 -1.80 5.03
CA ARG A 256 23.87 -1.71 5.22
C ARG A 256 24.25 -1.49 6.69
N ASP A 257 23.55 -0.60 7.37
CA ASP A 257 23.87 -0.23 8.76
C ASP A 257 23.58 -1.39 9.72
N VAL A 258 22.38 -1.96 9.63
CA VAL A 258 22.02 -3.12 10.48
C VAL A 258 22.88 -4.34 10.14
N ARG A 259 23.24 -4.54 8.86
CA ARG A 259 24.14 -5.62 8.46
C ARG A 259 25.51 -5.53 9.12
N ARG A 260 26.07 -4.32 9.29
CA ARG A 260 27.34 -4.11 10.00
C ARG A 260 27.24 -4.45 11.48
N MET A 261 26.12 -4.06 12.11
CA MET A 261 25.90 -4.29 13.54
C MET A 261 25.62 -5.77 13.89
N THR A 262 25.22 -6.58 12.90
CA THR A 262 24.80 -7.99 13.10
C THR A 262 25.84 -9.02 12.63
N GLU A 263 27.09 -8.63 12.38
CA GLU A 263 28.14 -9.52 11.85
C GLU A 263 28.33 -10.77 12.71
N THR A 264 28.51 -10.61 14.02
CA THR A 264 28.71 -11.73 14.96
C THR A 264 27.52 -12.69 14.97
N ILE A 265 26.29 -12.16 14.89
CA ILE A 265 25.07 -12.98 14.90
C ILE A 265 24.98 -13.83 13.64
N ARG A 266 25.33 -13.26 12.49
CA ARG A 266 25.36 -14.00 11.23
C ARG A 266 26.39 -15.12 11.22
N ASP A 267 27.51 -14.93 11.89
CA ASP A 267 28.59 -15.93 11.91
C ASP A 267 28.25 -17.11 12.84
N THR A 268 27.57 -16.86 13.95
CA THR A 268 27.30 -17.86 14.99
C THR A 268 25.94 -18.53 14.90
N GLY A 269 24.92 -17.88 14.29
CA GLY A 269 23.55 -18.38 14.22
C GLY A 269 23.43 -19.66 13.37
N LYS A 270 22.44 -20.50 13.68
CA LYS A 270 22.09 -21.72 12.93
C LYS A 270 20.88 -21.47 12.05
N ASP A 271 20.84 -22.10 10.89
CA ASP A 271 19.62 -22.03 10.05
C ASP A 271 18.49 -22.82 10.72
N VAL A 272 17.29 -22.26 10.68
CA VAL A 272 16.07 -22.89 11.18
C VAL A 272 15.53 -23.82 10.10
N GLU A 273 15.18 -25.06 10.47
CA GLU A 273 14.55 -25.99 9.54
C GLU A 273 13.13 -25.54 9.20
N ASN A 274 12.79 -25.55 7.92
CA ASN A 274 11.42 -25.27 7.48
C ASN A 274 10.47 -26.34 8.01
N VAL A 275 9.46 -25.93 8.75
CA VAL A 275 8.37 -26.80 9.15
C VAL A 275 7.48 -27.07 7.93
N LEU A 276 7.62 -28.26 7.35
CA LEU A 276 6.73 -28.69 6.26
C LEU A 276 5.36 -29.00 6.84
N HIS A 277 4.36 -28.24 6.42
CA HIS A 277 2.96 -28.51 6.75
C HIS A 277 2.42 -29.64 5.89
N THR A 278 1.57 -30.49 6.46
CA THR A 278 0.87 -31.54 5.69
C THR A 278 -0.20 -30.87 4.84
N LEU A 279 0.00 -30.88 3.53
CA LEU A 279 -0.95 -30.34 2.56
C LEU A 279 -2.05 -31.36 2.25
N GLY A 280 -3.29 -30.88 2.14
CA GLY A 280 -4.44 -31.71 1.76
C GLY A 280 -4.62 -31.81 0.25
N ASP A 281 -5.87 -32.08 -0.17
CA ASP A 281 -6.25 -32.22 -1.58
C ASP A 281 -6.07 -30.92 -2.38
N GLU A 282 -5.94 -31.09 -3.69
CA GLU A 282 -5.88 -29.98 -4.64
C GLU A 282 -7.22 -29.22 -4.66
N ARG A 283 -7.18 -27.91 -4.44
CA ARG A 283 -8.34 -27.02 -4.41
C ARG A 283 -8.43 -26.10 -5.61
N ILE A 284 -7.30 -25.65 -6.14
CA ILE A 284 -7.20 -24.89 -7.38
C ILE A 284 -6.39 -25.69 -8.37
N LEU A 285 -6.88 -25.81 -9.60
CA LEU A 285 -6.17 -26.43 -10.69
C LEU A 285 -6.42 -25.67 -11.99
N ALA A 286 -5.40 -25.10 -12.58
CA ALA A 286 -5.40 -24.58 -13.94
C ALA A 286 -4.47 -25.43 -14.81
N LYS A 287 -4.92 -25.80 -16.02
CA LYS A 287 -4.12 -26.54 -17.01
C LYS A 287 -4.14 -25.81 -18.35
N ASP A 288 -2.95 -25.55 -18.88
CA ASP A 288 -2.70 -24.92 -20.18
C ASP A 288 -3.51 -23.62 -20.37
N LEU A 289 -3.68 -22.87 -19.27
CA LEU A 289 -4.54 -21.70 -19.19
C LEU A 289 -3.98 -20.56 -20.03
N THR A 290 -4.71 -20.14 -21.06
CA THR A 290 -4.35 -19.02 -21.94
C THR A 290 -5.45 -17.97 -21.90
N ILE A 291 -5.06 -16.69 -21.74
CA ILE A 291 -5.97 -15.55 -21.82
C ILE A 291 -5.49 -14.57 -22.87
N LYS A 292 -6.42 -14.08 -23.68
CA LYS A 292 -6.20 -13.02 -24.68
C LYS A 292 -7.24 -11.92 -24.52
N TYR A 293 -6.79 -10.66 -24.69
CA TYR A 293 -7.65 -9.50 -24.87
C TYR A 293 -7.43 -8.95 -26.29
N GLY A 294 -8.40 -9.18 -27.17
CA GLY A 294 -8.22 -8.91 -28.59
C GLY A 294 -7.07 -9.73 -29.19
N SER A 295 -6.06 -9.05 -29.74
CA SER A 295 -4.84 -9.69 -30.27
C SER A 295 -3.75 -9.93 -29.24
N GLN A 296 -3.83 -9.29 -28.06
CA GLN A 296 -2.79 -9.39 -27.04
C GLN A 296 -2.96 -10.67 -26.20
N VAL A 297 -1.91 -11.49 -26.13
CA VAL A 297 -1.84 -12.65 -25.25
C VAL A 297 -1.31 -12.17 -23.89
N VAL A 298 -2.13 -12.31 -22.85
CA VAL A 298 -1.78 -11.88 -21.48
C VAL A 298 -1.28 -13.04 -20.64
N LEU A 299 -1.87 -14.24 -20.80
CA LEU A 299 -1.40 -15.47 -20.15
C LEU A 299 -1.14 -16.55 -21.20
N LYS A 300 -0.01 -17.25 -21.07
CA LYS A 300 0.52 -18.17 -22.08
C LYS A 300 0.62 -19.61 -21.53
N SER A 301 -0.44 -20.40 -21.67
CA SER A 301 -0.46 -21.84 -21.33
C SER A 301 0.02 -22.13 -19.88
N LEU A 302 -0.54 -21.42 -18.90
CA LEU A 302 -0.13 -21.56 -17.50
C LEU A 302 -0.68 -22.83 -16.86
N ASN A 303 0.15 -23.45 -16.01
CA ASN A 303 -0.24 -24.55 -15.14
C ASN A 303 -0.05 -24.13 -13.69
N VAL A 304 -1.14 -24.11 -12.90
CA VAL A 304 -1.15 -23.69 -11.50
C VAL A 304 -1.97 -24.68 -10.69
N SER A 305 -1.43 -25.14 -9.56
CA SER A 305 -2.19 -25.89 -8.56
C SER A 305 -1.97 -25.33 -7.17
N VAL A 306 -3.02 -25.32 -6.32
CA VAL A 306 -2.94 -24.95 -4.90
C VAL A 306 -3.71 -25.96 -4.07
N ARG A 307 -3.14 -26.37 -2.94
CA ARG A 307 -3.70 -27.43 -2.09
C ARG A 307 -4.38 -26.85 -0.84
N ALA A 308 -5.22 -27.66 -0.23
CA ALA A 308 -5.83 -27.35 1.07
C ALA A 308 -4.74 -27.22 2.15
N GLY A 309 -4.85 -26.16 2.99
CA GLY A 309 -3.85 -25.82 4.00
C GLY A 309 -2.60 -25.11 3.44
N GLU A 310 -2.57 -24.78 2.15
CA GLU A 310 -1.46 -24.08 1.49
C GLU A 310 -1.78 -22.59 1.33
N ILE A 311 -0.80 -21.73 1.62
CA ILE A 311 -0.82 -20.31 1.31
C ILE A 311 0.19 -20.04 0.20
N VAL A 312 -0.29 -19.69 -0.98
CA VAL A 312 0.54 -19.41 -2.15
C VAL A 312 0.53 -17.93 -2.47
N ALA A 313 1.72 -17.35 -2.63
CA ALA A 313 1.87 -15.99 -3.13
C ALA A 313 2.15 -15.99 -4.64
N LEU A 314 1.33 -15.26 -5.40
CA LEU A 314 1.54 -14.98 -6.82
C LEU A 314 2.23 -13.61 -6.93
N MET A 315 3.52 -13.62 -7.22
CA MET A 315 4.35 -12.43 -7.36
C MET A 315 4.59 -12.08 -8.83
N GLY A 316 5.00 -10.85 -9.09
CA GLY A 316 5.34 -10.35 -10.43
C GLY A 316 5.08 -8.85 -10.55
N ARG A 317 5.66 -8.23 -11.58
CA ARG A 317 5.49 -6.79 -11.85
C ARG A 317 4.04 -6.44 -12.17
N ASN A 318 3.71 -5.15 -12.11
CA ASN A 318 2.44 -4.65 -12.62
C ASN A 318 2.34 -4.95 -14.12
N GLY A 319 1.17 -5.42 -14.58
CA GLY A 319 0.97 -5.85 -15.96
C GLY A 319 1.43 -7.28 -16.30
N ALA A 320 2.03 -8.04 -15.38
CA ALA A 320 2.47 -9.41 -15.64
C ALA A 320 1.32 -10.42 -15.88
N GLY A 321 0.06 -10.03 -15.59
CA GLY A 321 -1.12 -10.88 -15.78
C GLY A 321 -1.69 -11.48 -14.49
N LYS A 322 -1.24 -11.04 -13.29
CA LYS A 322 -1.71 -11.56 -11.99
C LYS A 322 -3.22 -11.51 -11.85
N SER A 323 -3.83 -10.33 -11.96
CA SER A 323 -5.29 -10.15 -11.83
C SER A 323 -6.07 -10.92 -12.91
N SER A 324 -5.52 -11.02 -14.14
CA SER A 324 -6.12 -11.83 -15.20
C SER A 324 -6.12 -13.33 -14.86
N LEU A 325 -5.05 -13.81 -14.22
CA LEU A 325 -5.00 -15.18 -13.70
C LEU A 325 -6.04 -15.39 -12.60
N LEU A 326 -6.09 -14.50 -11.60
CA LEU A 326 -7.05 -14.60 -10.49
C LEU A 326 -8.49 -14.58 -11.00
N THR A 327 -8.85 -13.67 -11.91
CA THR A 327 -10.21 -13.57 -12.46
C THR A 327 -10.60 -14.80 -13.28
N ALA A 328 -9.64 -15.44 -13.98
CA ALA A 328 -9.87 -16.70 -14.68
C ALA A 328 -10.04 -17.86 -13.69
N LEU A 329 -9.24 -17.93 -12.64
CA LEU A 329 -9.35 -18.97 -11.61
C LEU A 329 -10.71 -18.93 -10.92
N VAL A 330 -11.22 -17.75 -10.58
CA VAL A 330 -12.55 -17.61 -9.98
C VAL A 330 -13.71 -17.73 -10.98
N GLY A 331 -13.44 -17.89 -12.27
CA GLY A 331 -14.47 -18.03 -13.32
C GLY A 331 -15.20 -16.72 -13.65
N LEU A 332 -14.63 -15.57 -13.35
CA LEU A 332 -15.11 -14.25 -13.82
C LEU A 332 -14.69 -13.99 -15.26
N GLN A 333 -13.52 -14.48 -15.64
CA GLN A 333 -12.97 -14.42 -16.98
C GLN A 333 -12.93 -15.83 -17.58
N LYS A 334 -13.54 -16.01 -18.76
CA LYS A 334 -13.45 -17.30 -19.48
C LYS A 334 -12.08 -17.41 -20.16
N PRO A 335 -11.33 -18.50 -19.95
CA PRO A 335 -10.08 -18.74 -20.68
C PRO A 335 -10.29 -18.80 -22.19
N THR A 336 -9.29 -18.34 -22.96
CA THR A 336 -9.26 -18.49 -24.41
C THR A 336 -8.99 -19.96 -24.79
N SER A 337 -8.11 -20.64 -24.04
CA SER A 337 -7.87 -22.09 -24.09
C SER A 337 -7.41 -22.61 -22.73
N GLY A 338 -7.40 -23.90 -22.54
CA GLY A 338 -7.10 -24.55 -21.27
C GLY A 338 -8.31 -24.61 -20.34
N THR A 339 -8.09 -25.03 -19.09
CA THR A 339 -9.16 -25.24 -18.10
C THR A 339 -8.77 -24.69 -16.74
N SER A 340 -9.78 -24.27 -15.98
CA SER A 340 -9.65 -23.83 -14.59
C SER A 340 -10.71 -24.55 -13.74
N HIS A 341 -10.28 -25.12 -12.62
CA HIS A 341 -11.12 -25.86 -11.68
C HIS A 341 -10.92 -25.35 -10.25
N ILE A 342 -12.02 -25.22 -9.52
CA ILE A 342 -12.04 -24.95 -8.08
C ILE A 342 -12.76 -26.12 -7.40
N CYS A 343 -12.10 -26.75 -6.41
CA CYS A 343 -12.63 -27.92 -5.68
C CYS A 343 -13.15 -29.02 -6.64
N GLY A 344 -12.41 -29.29 -7.72
CA GLY A 344 -12.73 -30.31 -8.74
C GLY A 344 -13.84 -29.94 -9.74
N LYS A 345 -14.46 -28.75 -9.61
CA LYS A 345 -15.50 -28.26 -10.54
C LYS A 345 -14.94 -27.18 -11.46
N ALA A 346 -15.36 -27.16 -12.72
CA ALA A 346 -14.96 -26.10 -13.64
C ALA A 346 -15.39 -24.73 -13.10
N SER A 347 -14.44 -23.77 -13.04
CA SER A 347 -14.66 -22.47 -12.40
C SER A 347 -15.81 -21.68 -13.01
N ASN A 348 -15.98 -21.77 -14.34
CA ASN A 348 -17.05 -21.09 -15.07
C ASN A 348 -18.46 -21.65 -14.80
N ASP A 349 -18.55 -22.88 -14.28
CA ASP A 349 -19.83 -23.56 -14.01
C ASP A 349 -20.32 -23.29 -12.57
N LEU A 350 -19.48 -22.75 -11.73
CA LEU A 350 -19.82 -22.39 -10.35
C LEU A 350 -20.77 -21.17 -10.33
N LYS A 351 -21.93 -21.28 -9.69
CA LYS A 351 -22.93 -20.22 -9.61
C LYS A 351 -23.59 -20.16 -8.22
N GLY A 352 -24.11 -18.98 -7.86
CA GLY A 352 -24.90 -18.77 -6.64
C GLY A 352 -24.17 -19.17 -5.36
N SER A 353 -24.84 -19.85 -4.45
CA SER A 353 -24.29 -20.31 -3.17
C SER A 353 -23.12 -21.30 -3.36
N VAL A 354 -23.22 -22.21 -4.34
CA VAL A 354 -22.14 -23.19 -4.64
C VAL A 354 -20.82 -22.50 -4.96
N ARG A 355 -20.87 -21.36 -5.67
CA ARG A 355 -19.67 -20.57 -5.96
C ARG A 355 -19.12 -19.93 -4.70
N ARG A 356 -19.99 -19.30 -3.87
CA ARG A 356 -19.54 -18.61 -2.64
C ARG A 356 -18.93 -19.57 -1.61
N GLU A 357 -19.46 -20.81 -1.53
CA GLU A 357 -18.90 -21.86 -0.67
C GLU A 357 -17.58 -22.45 -1.23
N ALA A 358 -17.41 -22.44 -2.56
CA ALA A 358 -16.21 -22.96 -3.20
C ALA A 358 -15.07 -21.95 -3.16
N VAL A 359 -15.34 -20.67 -3.51
CA VAL A 359 -14.32 -19.62 -3.64
C VAL A 359 -14.80 -18.25 -3.19
N GLY A 360 -14.02 -17.61 -2.33
CA GLY A 360 -14.08 -16.20 -2.00
C GLY A 360 -13.03 -15.42 -2.78
N PHE A 361 -13.40 -14.27 -3.31
CA PHE A 361 -12.51 -13.40 -4.06
C PHE A 361 -12.58 -11.96 -3.54
N ILE A 362 -11.44 -11.39 -3.21
CA ILE A 362 -11.29 -9.96 -2.90
C ILE A 362 -10.49 -9.33 -4.04
N PRO A 363 -11.10 -8.43 -4.83
CA PRO A 363 -10.40 -7.68 -5.87
C PRO A 363 -9.45 -6.64 -5.29
N GLN A 364 -8.61 -6.06 -6.14
CA GLN A 364 -7.65 -5.03 -5.78
C GLN A 364 -8.31 -3.80 -5.13
N GLU A 365 -9.54 -3.46 -5.53
CA GLU A 365 -10.36 -2.44 -4.91
C GLU A 365 -11.52 -3.11 -4.14
N PRO A 366 -11.42 -3.28 -2.81
CA PRO A 366 -12.46 -3.92 -2.00
C PRO A 366 -13.82 -3.20 -2.07
N SER A 367 -13.82 -1.89 -2.38
CA SER A 367 -15.02 -1.08 -2.60
C SER A 367 -15.91 -1.58 -3.74
N ASP A 368 -15.37 -2.35 -4.70
CA ASP A 368 -16.14 -2.95 -5.78
C ASP A 368 -17.13 -4.03 -5.30
N LEU A 369 -16.97 -4.46 -4.06
CA LEU A 369 -17.87 -5.42 -3.40
C LEU A 369 -18.91 -4.75 -2.48
N LEU A 370 -18.82 -3.43 -2.29
CA LEU A 370 -19.61 -2.69 -1.28
C LEU A 370 -20.59 -1.71 -1.96
N TYR A 371 -21.87 -2.00 -1.85
CA TYR A 371 -22.96 -1.26 -2.53
C TYR A 371 -23.94 -0.61 -1.56
N GLY A 372 -23.91 -0.97 -0.29
CA GLY A 372 -24.86 -0.50 0.74
C GLY A 372 -24.55 0.90 1.24
N GLN A 373 -25.50 1.47 1.96
CA GLN A 373 -25.40 2.82 2.54
C GLN A 373 -24.79 2.83 3.95
N SER A 374 -24.55 1.66 4.54
CA SER A 374 -23.95 1.52 5.87
C SER A 374 -23.27 0.18 6.05
N VAL A 375 -22.31 0.12 6.97
CA VAL A 375 -21.60 -1.11 7.34
C VAL A 375 -22.57 -2.23 7.76
N VAL A 376 -23.56 -1.92 8.61
CA VAL A 376 -24.53 -2.93 9.05
C VAL A 376 -25.44 -3.37 7.90
N GLY A 377 -25.72 -2.48 6.93
CA GLY A 377 -26.49 -2.79 5.73
C GLY A 377 -25.75 -3.81 4.85
N GLU A 378 -24.47 -3.60 4.60
CA GLU A 378 -23.60 -4.54 3.87
C GLU A 378 -23.52 -5.91 4.56
N CYS A 379 -23.28 -5.92 5.88
CA CYS A 379 -23.24 -7.16 6.65
C CYS A 379 -24.57 -7.92 6.60
N SER A 380 -25.70 -7.21 6.72
CA SER A 380 -27.02 -7.82 6.66
C SER A 380 -27.35 -8.38 5.28
N GLN A 381 -26.87 -7.74 4.21
CA GLN A 381 -26.98 -8.27 2.85
C GLN A 381 -26.13 -9.51 2.69
N GLY A 382 -24.89 -9.51 3.21
CA GLY A 382 -24.02 -10.69 3.23
C GLY A 382 -24.66 -11.90 3.95
N ASP A 383 -25.28 -11.66 5.12
CA ASP A 383 -26.01 -12.72 5.86
C ASP A 383 -27.14 -13.33 5.02
N LYS A 384 -27.92 -12.49 4.32
CA LYS A 384 -29.01 -12.95 3.44
C LYS A 384 -28.49 -13.75 2.24
N ASP A 385 -27.46 -13.22 1.57
CA ASP A 385 -26.89 -13.86 0.38
C ASP A 385 -26.26 -15.22 0.70
N ASN A 386 -25.67 -15.35 1.88
CA ASN A 386 -25.04 -16.58 2.36
C ASN A 386 -26.01 -17.48 3.16
N GLN A 387 -27.28 -17.07 3.34
CA GLN A 387 -28.32 -17.82 4.06
C GLN A 387 -27.92 -18.21 5.49
N ILE A 388 -27.25 -17.28 6.19
CA ILE A 388 -26.79 -17.44 7.58
C ILE A 388 -27.62 -16.56 8.53
N ALA A 389 -27.45 -16.79 9.84
CA ALA A 389 -28.15 -16.02 10.85
C ALA A 389 -27.80 -14.53 10.80
N THR A 390 -28.81 -13.67 10.90
CA THR A 390 -28.63 -12.21 10.89
C THR A 390 -27.67 -11.77 11.99
N GLY A 391 -26.72 -10.90 11.64
CA GLY A 391 -25.68 -10.39 12.53
C GLY A 391 -24.39 -11.20 12.53
N THR A 392 -24.31 -12.35 11.85
CA THR A 392 -23.12 -13.19 11.80
C THR A 392 -21.95 -12.46 11.13
N THR A 393 -22.18 -11.86 9.97
CA THR A 393 -21.14 -11.10 9.24
C THR A 393 -20.68 -9.88 10.04
N PHE A 394 -21.57 -9.17 10.71
CA PHE A 394 -21.20 -8.03 11.55
C PHE A 394 -20.39 -8.47 12.78
N ALA A 395 -20.76 -9.59 13.41
CA ALA A 395 -19.99 -10.15 14.52
C ALA A 395 -18.57 -10.59 14.08
N LEU A 396 -18.42 -11.13 12.86
CA LEU A 396 -17.10 -11.43 12.29
C LEU A 396 -16.29 -10.16 12.05
N LEU A 397 -16.91 -9.13 11.48
CA LEU A 397 -16.27 -7.82 11.28
C LEU A 397 -15.78 -7.20 12.60
N GLN A 398 -16.59 -7.26 13.65
CA GLN A 398 -16.23 -6.73 14.98
C GLN A 398 -15.03 -7.45 15.62
N ARG A 399 -14.75 -8.72 15.26
CA ARG A 399 -13.54 -9.42 15.69
C ARG A 399 -12.28 -8.88 15.01
N ILE A 400 -12.41 -8.39 13.76
CA ILE A 400 -11.30 -7.84 12.98
C ILE A 400 -11.12 -6.34 13.30
N VAL A 401 -12.23 -5.60 13.38
CA VAL A 401 -12.24 -4.14 13.66
C VAL A 401 -13.27 -3.85 14.77
N PRO A 402 -12.88 -3.98 16.05
CA PRO A 402 -13.82 -3.83 17.20
C PRO A 402 -14.51 -2.46 17.28
N SER A 403 -13.84 -1.41 16.83
CA SER A 403 -14.31 -0.02 16.93
C SER A 403 -15.13 0.46 15.73
N ILE A 404 -15.48 -0.42 14.77
CA ILE A 404 -16.19 -0.01 13.57
C ILE A 404 -17.64 0.39 13.89
N SER A 405 -18.06 1.58 13.45
CA SER A 405 -19.43 2.05 13.64
C SER A 405 -20.39 1.39 12.63
N PRO A 406 -21.52 0.82 13.06
CA PRO A 406 -22.45 0.14 12.17
C PRO A 406 -23.14 1.07 11.15
N ASN A 407 -23.25 2.36 11.47
CA ASN A 407 -23.95 3.34 10.64
C ASN A 407 -23.03 4.10 9.68
N THR A 408 -21.71 3.87 9.73
CA THR A 408 -20.76 4.51 8.82
C THR A 408 -21.01 4.04 7.39
N HIS A 409 -20.97 4.98 6.43
CA HIS A 409 -21.05 4.65 5.01
C HIS A 409 -19.73 3.94 4.58
N PRO A 410 -19.75 2.88 3.75
CA PRO A 410 -18.54 2.19 3.32
C PRO A 410 -17.47 3.08 2.66
N ARG A 411 -17.88 4.18 2.01
CA ARG A 411 -16.96 5.16 1.41
C ARG A 411 -16.15 5.95 2.45
N ASP A 412 -16.68 6.11 3.66
CA ASP A 412 -16.03 6.86 4.73
C ASP A 412 -15.09 6.00 5.59
N LEU A 413 -15.01 4.70 5.27
CA LEU A 413 -14.10 3.77 5.91
C LEU A 413 -12.66 3.97 5.42
N SER A 414 -11.67 3.73 6.29
CA SER A 414 -10.28 3.59 5.86
C SER A 414 -10.10 2.38 4.95
N GLU A 415 -8.99 2.32 4.20
CA GLU A 415 -8.65 1.17 3.34
C GLU A 415 -8.67 -0.14 4.12
N GLY A 416 -8.04 -0.19 5.31
CA GLY A 416 -8.05 -1.38 6.17
C GLY A 416 -9.45 -1.76 6.65
N GLN A 417 -10.30 -0.80 7.00
CA GLN A 417 -11.67 -1.06 7.40
C GLN A 417 -12.54 -1.54 6.24
N ARG A 418 -12.34 -1.01 5.03
CA ARG A 418 -13.00 -1.48 3.80
C ARG A 418 -12.62 -2.91 3.47
N LEU A 419 -11.32 -3.22 3.52
CA LEU A 419 -10.84 -4.59 3.32
C LEU A 419 -11.43 -5.54 4.37
N ALA A 420 -11.44 -5.15 5.66
CA ALA A 420 -12.00 -5.96 6.73
C ALA A 420 -13.50 -6.22 6.54
N LEU A 421 -14.27 -5.22 6.09
CA LEU A 421 -15.69 -5.36 5.75
C LEU A 421 -15.88 -6.34 4.59
N ALA A 422 -15.17 -6.17 3.48
CA ALA A 422 -15.23 -7.05 2.33
C ALA A 422 -14.82 -8.49 2.68
N LEU A 423 -13.72 -8.66 3.44
CA LEU A 423 -13.30 -9.96 3.97
C LEU A 423 -14.38 -10.61 4.84
N SER A 424 -15.01 -9.85 5.74
CA SER A 424 -16.05 -10.38 6.62
C SER A 424 -17.27 -10.90 5.82
N ILE A 425 -17.67 -10.19 4.76
CA ILE A 425 -18.76 -10.60 3.87
C ILE A 425 -18.37 -11.88 3.11
N VAL A 426 -17.16 -11.95 2.57
CA VAL A 426 -16.69 -13.11 1.80
C VAL A 426 -16.48 -14.31 2.71
N LEU A 427 -15.84 -14.14 3.87
CA LEU A 427 -15.54 -15.22 4.81
C LEU A 427 -16.79 -15.76 5.52
N SER A 428 -17.89 -15.00 5.60
CA SER A 428 -19.14 -15.46 6.18
C SER A 428 -19.76 -16.64 5.40
N ALA A 429 -19.44 -16.78 4.11
CA ALA A 429 -19.81 -17.95 3.31
C ALA A 429 -18.90 -19.18 3.57
N GLN A 430 -17.86 -19.08 4.38
CA GLN A 430 -16.89 -20.13 4.69
C GLN A 430 -16.28 -20.80 3.45
N PRO A 431 -15.77 -20.06 2.45
CA PRO A 431 -15.27 -20.64 1.21
C PRO A 431 -14.14 -21.63 1.45
N GLN A 432 -13.97 -22.61 0.56
CA GLN A 432 -12.86 -23.58 0.60
C GLN A 432 -11.53 -22.96 0.12
N VAL A 433 -11.65 -21.96 -0.76
CA VAL A 433 -10.57 -21.26 -1.41
C VAL A 433 -10.77 -19.76 -1.18
N LEU A 434 -9.71 -19.06 -0.77
CA LEU A 434 -9.70 -17.60 -0.67
C LEU A 434 -8.65 -17.04 -1.64
N ILE A 435 -9.08 -16.14 -2.52
CA ILE A 435 -8.22 -15.48 -3.51
C ILE A 435 -8.24 -13.98 -3.24
N LEU A 436 -7.05 -13.39 -3.12
CA LEU A 436 -6.86 -11.98 -2.77
C LEU A 436 -5.97 -11.30 -3.82
N ASP A 437 -6.39 -10.14 -4.31
CA ASP A 437 -5.59 -9.33 -5.24
C ASP A 437 -5.08 -8.07 -4.55
N GLU A 438 -3.77 -7.98 -4.31
CA GLU A 438 -3.06 -6.86 -3.63
C GLU A 438 -3.69 -6.43 -2.28
N PRO A 439 -3.97 -7.35 -1.33
CA PRO A 439 -4.75 -7.04 -0.14
C PRO A 439 -4.04 -6.13 0.88
N THR A 440 -2.74 -5.86 0.73
CA THR A 440 -1.98 -4.98 1.64
C THR A 440 -1.87 -3.55 1.17
N ARG A 441 -2.51 -3.20 0.05
CA ARG A 441 -2.50 -1.84 -0.47
C ARG A 441 -3.19 -0.89 0.52
N GLY A 442 -2.53 0.21 0.90
CA GLY A 442 -3.07 1.20 1.84
C GLY A 442 -3.25 0.72 3.29
N LEU A 443 -2.70 -0.47 3.64
CA LEU A 443 -2.69 -0.95 5.00
C LEU A 443 -1.47 -0.46 5.77
N ASP A 444 -1.69 -0.05 7.01
CA ASP A 444 -0.62 0.13 7.98
C ASP A 444 -0.11 -1.21 8.52
N TYR A 445 1.01 -1.19 9.24
CA TYR A 445 1.64 -2.41 9.79
C TYR A 445 0.71 -3.19 10.73
N GLN A 446 -0.12 -2.50 11.52
CA GLN A 446 -1.03 -3.14 12.45
C GLN A 446 -2.15 -3.88 11.70
N SER A 447 -2.77 -3.23 10.71
CA SER A 447 -3.79 -3.85 9.85
C SER A 447 -3.21 -5.02 9.04
N LYS A 448 -1.95 -4.89 8.58
CA LYS A 448 -1.23 -5.97 7.90
C LYS A 448 -1.01 -7.18 8.83
N ALA A 449 -0.57 -6.97 10.06
CA ALA A 449 -0.39 -8.04 11.04
C ALA A 449 -1.70 -8.77 11.36
N LEU A 450 -2.83 -8.03 11.48
CA LEU A 450 -4.15 -8.62 11.66
C LEU A 450 -4.56 -9.48 10.45
N LEU A 451 -4.31 -9.00 9.23
CA LEU A 451 -4.58 -9.76 8.01
C LEU A 451 -3.76 -11.06 7.97
N ILE A 452 -2.46 -11.00 8.29
CA ILE A 452 -1.58 -12.16 8.36
C ILE A 452 -2.14 -13.20 9.33
N GLY A 453 -2.46 -12.80 10.57
CA GLY A 453 -3.03 -13.71 11.58
C GLY A 453 -4.35 -14.35 11.15
N LEU A 454 -5.23 -13.58 10.49
CA LEU A 454 -6.49 -14.08 9.95
C LEU A 454 -6.25 -15.13 8.85
N LEU A 455 -5.35 -14.88 7.91
CA LEU A 455 -5.08 -15.78 6.79
C LEU A 455 -4.34 -17.05 7.25
N GLN A 456 -3.43 -16.94 8.22
CA GLN A 456 -2.79 -18.08 8.85
C GLN A 456 -3.81 -19.00 9.54
N ASN A 457 -4.68 -18.42 10.36
CA ASN A 457 -5.75 -19.17 11.01
C ASN A 457 -6.67 -19.86 9.99
N TYR A 458 -7.09 -19.12 8.96
CA TYR A 458 -7.94 -19.63 7.88
C TYR A 458 -7.31 -20.83 7.15
N SER A 459 -6.03 -20.77 6.87
CA SER A 459 -5.32 -21.87 6.20
C SER A 459 -4.98 -23.00 7.15
N ARG A 460 -4.36 -22.71 8.30
CA ARG A 460 -3.79 -23.74 9.19
C ARG A 460 -4.83 -24.46 10.03
N GLU A 461 -5.75 -23.71 10.64
CA GLU A 461 -6.75 -24.31 11.53
C GLU A 461 -7.96 -24.85 10.78
N LEU A 462 -8.40 -24.16 9.72
CA LEU A 462 -9.57 -24.59 8.94
C LEU A 462 -9.22 -25.47 7.73
N GLY A 463 -7.93 -25.69 7.45
CA GLY A 463 -7.47 -26.49 6.32
C GLY A 463 -7.89 -25.92 4.95
N ARG A 464 -8.06 -24.59 4.85
CA ARG A 464 -8.46 -23.90 3.61
C ARG A 464 -7.24 -23.52 2.79
N CYS A 465 -7.39 -23.27 1.49
CA CYS A 465 -6.29 -22.74 0.70
C CYS A 465 -6.44 -21.24 0.45
N VAL A 466 -5.29 -20.56 0.36
CA VAL A 466 -5.21 -19.12 0.12
C VAL A 466 -4.27 -18.86 -1.05
N LEU A 467 -4.71 -18.06 -2.03
CA LEU A 467 -3.88 -17.57 -3.13
C LEU A 467 -3.88 -16.04 -3.08
N ILE A 468 -2.70 -15.44 -2.95
CA ILE A 468 -2.56 -13.98 -2.81
C ILE A 468 -1.70 -13.47 -3.96
N ALA A 469 -2.25 -12.61 -4.82
CA ALA A 469 -1.43 -11.82 -5.73
C ALA A 469 -0.90 -10.60 -4.97
N THR A 470 0.42 -10.43 -4.94
CA THR A 470 1.04 -9.28 -4.27
C THR A 470 2.46 -9.02 -4.76
N HIS A 471 2.90 -7.78 -4.59
CA HIS A 471 4.29 -7.37 -4.74
C HIS A 471 4.96 -7.05 -3.37
N ASP A 472 4.26 -7.30 -2.25
CA ASP A 472 4.74 -7.06 -0.90
C ASP A 472 5.58 -8.25 -0.41
N VAL A 473 6.90 -8.15 -0.59
CA VAL A 473 7.85 -9.22 -0.20
C VAL A 473 7.86 -9.51 1.31
N GLU A 474 7.62 -8.50 2.14
CA GLU A 474 7.56 -8.67 3.59
C GLU A 474 6.32 -9.48 4.00
N LEU A 475 5.15 -9.22 3.36
CA LEU A 475 3.96 -10.06 3.54
C LEU A 475 4.22 -11.50 3.13
N VAL A 476 4.84 -11.70 1.96
CA VAL A 476 5.13 -13.03 1.42
C VAL A 476 6.07 -13.80 2.35
N ALA A 477 7.09 -13.15 2.89
CA ALA A 477 8.05 -13.76 3.82
C ALA A 477 7.40 -14.22 5.13
N GLU A 478 6.41 -13.46 5.64
CA GLU A 478 5.73 -13.76 6.91
C GLU A 478 4.60 -14.79 6.76
N LEU A 479 4.03 -14.94 5.56
CA LEU A 479 2.75 -15.63 5.39
C LEU A 479 2.81 -16.85 4.45
N ALA A 480 3.52 -16.75 3.31
CA ALA A 480 3.39 -17.72 2.24
C ALA A 480 4.28 -18.95 2.43
N ASP A 481 3.75 -20.13 2.09
CA ASP A 481 4.51 -21.38 2.02
C ASP A 481 5.29 -21.50 0.72
N ARG A 482 4.66 -21.02 -0.37
CA ARG A 482 5.14 -21.16 -1.73
C ARG A 482 4.92 -19.88 -2.52
N VAL A 483 5.85 -19.59 -3.41
CA VAL A 483 5.80 -18.44 -4.31
C VAL A 483 5.75 -18.93 -5.75
N ILE A 484 4.79 -18.39 -6.52
CA ILE A 484 4.73 -18.46 -7.96
C ILE A 484 5.11 -17.08 -8.52
N PHE A 485 6.15 -17.01 -9.32
CA PHE A 485 6.59 -15.75 -9.94
C PHE A 485 6.14 -15.68 -11.39
N LEU A 486 5.32 -14.67 -11.70
CA LEU A 486 4.76 -14.43 -13.03
C LEU A 486 5.49 -13.27 -13.73
N ALA A 487 5.95 -13.50 -14.96
CA ALA A 487 6.52 -12.48 -15.82
C ALA A 487 6.04 -12.67 -17.25
N ASP A 488 5.63 -11.60 -17.91
CA ASP A 488 5.19 -11.58 -19.32
C ASP A 488 4.17 -12.69 -19.68
N GLY A 489 3.28 -13.00 -18.73
CA GLY A 489 2.24 -14.02 -18.89
C GLY A 489 2.74 -15.45 -18.76
N GLU A 490 3.93 -15.70 -18.25
CA GLU A 490 4.54 -17.02 -18.02
C GLU A 490 4.99 -17.19 -16.57
N ILE A 491 4.94 -18.41 -16.03
CA ILE A 491 5.52 -18.73 -14.73
C ILE A 491 7.02 -18.92 -14.90
N VAL A 492 7.82 -18.04 -14.30
CA VAL A 492 9.27 -18.06 -14.39
C VAL A 492 9.94 -18.73 -13.19
N ALA A 493 9.22 -18.81 -12.07
CA ALA A 493 9.66 -19.55 -10.88
C ALA A 493 8.45 -20.04 -10.09
N ASP A 494 8.58 -21.20 -9.46
CA ASP A 494 7.56 -21.83 -8.62
C ASP A 494 8.25 -22.73 -7.59
N GLY A 495 8.09 -22.45 -6.31
CA GLY A 495 8.77 -23.21 -5.25
C GLY A 495 8.57 -22.65 -3.85
N PRO A 496 9.21 -23.26 -2.84
CA PRO A 496 9.15 -22.80 -1.45
C PRO A 496 9.53 -21.32 -1.32
N THR A 497 8.80 -20.59 -0.48
CA THR A 497 9.01 -19.14 -0.27
C THR A 497 10.46 -18.81 0.05
N LEU A 498 11.07 -19.57 0.94
CA LEU A 498 12.46 -19.38 1.35
C LEU A 498 13.43 -19.41 0.14
N ASP A 499 13.28 -20.41 -0.73
CA ASP A 499 14.17 -20.60 -1.88
C ASP A 499 13.98 -19.50 -2.93
N ILE A 500 12.73 -19.17 -3.23
CA ILE A 500 12.41 -18.15 -4.24
C ILE A 500 12.84 -16.76 -3.79
N LEU A 501 12.55 -16.36 -2.53
CA LEU A 501 12.91 -15.03 -2.05
C LEU A 501 14.42 -14.85 -1.87
N LEU A 502 15.15 -15.89 -1.46
CA LEU A 502 16.61 -15.82 -1.33
C LEU A 502 17.34 -15.89 -2.67
N SER A 503 16.73 -16.45 -3.72
CA SER A 503 17.35 -16.55 -5.04
C SER A 503 17.51 -15.21 -5.75
N SER A 504 16.77 -14.17 -5.33
CA SER A 504 16.78 -12.85 -5.96
C SER A 504 16.96 -11.73 -4.94
N PRO A 505 18.10 -11.03 -4.93
CA PRO A 505 18.33 -9.90 -4.02
C PRO A 505 17.27 -8.77 -4.14
N ALA A 506 16.68 -8.60 -5.33
CA ALA A 506 15.66 -7.57 -5.56
C ALA A 506 14.34 -7.88 -4.82
N PHE A 507 14.00 -9.18 -4.68
CA PHE A 507 12.77 -9.65 -4.04
C PHE A 507 13.01 -10.24 -2.64
N ALA A 508 14.23 -10.15 -2.10
CA ALA A 508 14.50 -10.58 -0.73
C ALA A 508 13.95 -9.55 0.26
N PRO A 509 13.29 -9.99 1.36
CA PRO A 509 12.86 -9.10 2.44
C PRO A 509 14.07 -8.44 3.14
N GLN A 510 13.80 -7.34 3.86
CA GLN A 510 14.88 -6.57 4.51
C GLN A 510 15.72 -7.41 5.47
N VAL A 511 15.07 -8.26 6.27
CA VAL A 511 15.76 -9.14 7.22
C VAL A 511 16.69 -10.11 6.48
N ALA A 512 16.24 -10.72 5.40
CA ALA A 512 17.06 -11.63 4.60
C ALA A 512 18.28 -10.92 3.99
N LYS A 513 18.11 -9.68 3.51
CA LYS A 513 19.23 -8.86 3.00
C LYS A 513 20.28 -8.56 4.07
N VAL A 514 19.83 -8.25 5.30
CA VAL A 514 20.70 -8.01 6.45
C VAL A 514 21.46 -9.28 6.84
N MET A 515 20.72 -10.38 6.97
CA MET A 515 21.21 -11.63 7.55
C MET A 515 21.93 -12.57 6.56
N SER A 516 21.90 -12.26 5.25
CA SER A 516 22.65 -13.05 4.25
C SER A 516 24.11 -13.29 4.66
N PRO A 517 24.64 -14.55 4.59
CA PRO A 517 24.12 -15.70 3.83
C PRO A 517 23.14 -16.61 4.59
N ARG A 518 22.70 -16.24 5.80
CA ARG A 518 21.74 -17.04 6.58
C ARG A 518 20.38 -17.11 5.88
N ARG A 519 19.69 -18.22 6.08
CA ARG A 519 18.40 -18.50 5.44
C ARG A 519 17.24 -18.05 6.33
N TRP A 520 17.24 -16.77 6.75
CA TRP A 520 16.24 -16.15 7.61
C TRP A 520 15.49 -15.06 6.86
N LEU A 521 14.19 -15.18 6.78
CA LEU A 521 13.35 -14.23 6.05
C LEU A 521 12.76 -13.14 6.95
N THR A 522 12.48 -13.50 8.22
CA THR A 522 11.72 -12.67 9.16
C THR A 522 12.49 -12.42 10.46
N VAL A 523 12.04 -11.44 11.23
CA VAL A 523 12.59 -11.19 12.58
C VAL A 523 12.37 -12.41 13.48
N ALA A 524 11.23 -13.10 13.34
CA ALA A 524 10.93 -14.31 14.11
C ALA A 524 11.94 -15.44 13.84
N ASP A 525 12.37 -15.62 12.58
CA ASP A 525 13.39 -16.62 12.24
C ASP A 525 14.72 -16.33 12.94
N VAL A 526 15.11 -15.05 12.99
CA VAL A 526 16.36 -14.65 13.67
C VAL A 526 16.29 -14.92 15.17
N ILE A 527 15.17 -14.57 15.81
CA ILE A 527 14.98 -14.82 17.25
C ILE A 527 15.01 -16.32 17.54
N ALA A 528 14.26 -17.11 16.78
CA ALA A 528 14.23 -18.57 16.94
C ALA A 528 15.62 -19.22 16.75
N ALA A 529 16.40 -18.70 15.80
CA ALA A 529 17.78 -19.17 15.55
C ALA A 529 18.76 -18.79 16.68
N MET A 530 18.48 -17.74 17.47
CA MET A 530 19.29 -17.33 18.61
C MET A 530 18.93 -18.08 19.89
N GLU A 531 17.69 -18.58 20.02
CA GLU A 531 17.22 -19.34 21.16
C GLU A 531 17.56 -20.85 21.07
N SER A 532 17.93 -21.33 19.87
CA SER A 532 18.31 -22.71 19.54
C SER A 532 19.82 -22.97 19.67
#